data_f72d337e8fe71a3302aa7aaa52486289
#
_entry.id   f72d337e8fe71a3302aa7aaa52486289
#
_cell.length_a   1.000
_cell.length_b   1.000
_cell.length_c   1.000
_cell.angle_alpha   90.00
_cell.angle_beta   90.00
_cell.angle_gamma   90.00
#
_symmetry.space_group_name_H-M   'P 1'
#
loop_
_entity.id
_entity.type
_entity.pdbx_description
1 polymer ?
#
loop_
_entity_poly.entity_id
_entity_poly.type
_entity_poly.pdbx_seq_one_letter_code
_entity_poly.pdbx_strand_id
1 'polypeptide(L)'
;MLECIFATTKPYALEGLDREAAVRFEATRSQTSWAVGHRQRFALVRGSDILASAERHQFTGVLDQQPVTMCGIGEISAHPEAGSGNHRLTLVERLLDTAEQDGIDLALLFVGADRSCVPAGFDAIPALDVELGVTESPRYGAPMTLVREGDDRDLPAIAAMGQVRAGQFRFRADRDVDLVKHAITQKRLLAGLAPPGTRQLRFVIAEEGITAAAYVVVSIVGRAWTIEECGDRDASGARVGALLQALIARDPAEERPIIRGWLPPGFVPPQVTIRSAVARPEVMMMRALGSKRPVPPLTANDVMWWRSDIF
;
A
#
# COMPACT_ATOMS: atom_id res chain seq x y z
N MET A 1 32.03 16.72 2.84
CA MET A 1 30.93 17.09 1.94
C MET A 1 29.87 16.01 2.10
N LEU A 2 28.58 16.34 2.11
CA LEU A 2 27.49 15.36 2.12
C LEU A 2 27.09 15.03 0.68
N GLU A 3 27.06 13.76 0.35
CA GLU A 3 26.73 13.27 -1.00
C GLU A 3 25.51 12.36 -0.95
N CYS A 4 24.66 12.42 -1.99
CA CYS A 4 23.56 11.47 -2.18
C CYS A 4 23.97 10.51 -3.28
N ILE A 5 24.03 9.23 -2.97
CA ILE A 5 24.48 8.19 -3.89
C ILE A 5 23.43 7.07 -4.00
N PHE A 6 23.45 6.33 -5.11
CA PHE A 6 22.71 5.07 -5.20
C PHE A 6 23.24 4.05 -4.20
N ALA A 7 22.37 3.39 -3.49
CA ALA A 7 22.71 2.39 -2.49
C ALA A 7 22.16 1.01 -2.85
N THR A 8 22.98 -0.03 -2.65
CA THR A 8 22.60 -1.41 -2.97
C THR A 8 22.16 -2.21 -1.75
N THR A 9 22.46 -1.73 -0.54
CA THR A 9 22.19 -2.44 0.71
C THR A 9 21.27 -1.67 1.64
N LYS A 10 20.40 -2.38 2.35
CA LYS A 10 19.53 -1.83 3.38
C LYS A 10 20.10 -2.13 4.77
N PRO A 11 20.29 -1.13 5.62
CA PRO A 11 20.96 -1.33 6.91
C PRO A 11 20.06 -1.78 8.08
N TYR A 12 18.75 -2.06 7.90
CA TYR A 12 17.87 -2.30 9.04
C TYR A 12 16.94 -3.48 8.93
N ALA A 13 16.47 -3.93 10.11
CA ALA A 13 15.48 -4.97 10.24
C ALA A 13 14.09 -4.47 9.85
N LEU A 14 13.33 -5.31 9.15
CA LEU A 14 11.88 -5.15 9.00
C LEU A 14 11.20 -5.65 10.26
N GLU A 15 10.20 -4.91 10.73
CA GLU A 15 9.43 -5.31 11.90
C GLU A 15 8.83 -6.71 11.72
N GLY A 16 9.09 -7.59 12.69
CA GLY A 16 8.61 -8.97 12.70
C GLY A 16 9.41 -9.96 11.84
N LEU A 17 10.53 -9.57 11.24
CA LEU A 17 11.47 -10.45 10.56
C LEU A 17 12.84 -10.43 11.23
N ASP A 18 13.52 -11.58 11.27
CA ASP A 18 14.95 -11.61 11.61
C ASP A 18 15.79 -11.03 10.46
N ARG A 19 17.08 -10.87 10.72
CA ARG A 19 18.01 -10.26 9.75
C ARG A 19 18.09 -11.03 8.44
N GLU A 20 18.11 -12.35 8.48
CA GLU A 20 18.22 -13.20 7.29
C GLU A 20 16.92 -13.14 6.47
N ALA A 21 15.76 -13.22 7.12
CA ALA A 21 14.47 -13.07 6.49
C ALA A 21 14.29 -11.66 5.88
N ALA A 22 14.76 -10.61 6.56
CA ALA A 22 14.73 -9.24 6.03
C ALA A 22 15.61 -9.10 4.77
N VAL A 23 16.78 -9.71 4.73
CA VAL A 23 17.64 -9.73 3.52
C VAL A 23 16.96 -10.49 2.38
N ARG A 24 16.36 -11.65 2.66
CA ARG A 24 15.62 -12.43 1.63
C ARG A 24 14.40 -11.67 1.13
N PHE A 25 13.65 -11.02 2.02
CA PHE A 25 12.52 -10.17 1.66
C PHE A 25 12.96 -9.11 0.65
N GLU A 26 14.01 -8.38 0.98
CA GLU A 26 14.51 -7.28 0.17
C GLU A 26 15.04 -7.74 -1.18
N ALA A 27 15.81 -8.84 -1.19
CA ALA A 27 16.34 -9.42 -2.42
C ALA A 27 15.22 -9.84 -3.39
N THR A 28 14.15 -10.46 -2.88
CA THR A 28 13.03 -10.91 -3.70
C THR A 28 12.15 -9.74 -4.14
N ARG A 29 11.84 -8.80 -3.23
CA ARG A 29 11.02 -7.62 -3.53
C ARG A 29 11.64 -6.78 -4.64
N SER A 30 12.96 -6.58 -4.61
CA SER A 30 13.67 -5.77 -5.60
C SER A 30 13.74 -6.41 -7.00
N GLN A 31 13.48 -7.70 -7.13
CA GLN A 31 13.47 -8.42 -8.40
C GLN A 31 12.09 -8.48 -9.09
N THR A 32 11.04 -7.96 -8.47
CA THR A 32 9.74 -7.87 -9.14
C THR A 32 9.85 -6.94 -10.35
N SER A 33 9.09 -7.23 -11.44
CA SER A 33 9.12 -6.43 -12.67
C SER A 33 8.87 -4.95 -12.40
N TRP A 34 7.90 -4.65 -11.54
CA TRP A 34 7.61 -3.28 -11.16
C TRP A 34 8.78 -2.62 -10.42
N ALA A 35 9.36 -3.26 -9.41
CA ALA A 35 10.43 -2.68 -8.61
C ALA A 35 11.69 -2.37 -9.44
N VAL A 36 12.03 -3.25 -10.40
CA VAL A 36 13.18 -3.04 -11.30
C VAL A 36 13.03 -1.75 -12.11
N GLY A 37 11.82 -1.45 -12.60
CA GLY A 37 11.57 -0.26 -13.41
C GLY A 37 11.28 1.02 -12.63
N HIS A 38 10.83 0.91 -11.38
CA HIS A 38 10.21 2.03 -10.68
C HIS A 38 10.84 2.38 -9.33
N ARG A 39 11.71 1.53 -8.78
CA ARG A 39 12.27 1.68 -7.44
C ARG A 39 13.77 1.86 -7.48
N GLN A 40 14.25 2.87 -6.77
CA GLN A 40 15.67 3.17 -6.60
C GLN A 40 15.95 3.44 -5.12
N ARG A 41 17.12 3.00 -4.64
CA ARG A 41 17.56 3.28 -3.28
C ARG A 41 18.67 4.29 -3.28
N PHE A 42 18.63 5.19 -2.31
CA PHE A 42 19.61 6.25 -2.12
C PHE A 42 20.15 6.25 -0.69
N ALA A 43 21.39 6.68 -0.55
CA ALA A 43 22.01 6.94 0.74
C ALA A 43 22.62 8.34 0.77
N LEU A 44 22.47 9.00 1.91
CA LEU A 44 23.24 10.20 2.25
C LEU A 44 24.53 9.75 2.92
N VAL A 45 25.67 10.13 2.36
CA VAL A 45 26.98 9.70 2.84
C VAL A 45 27.89 10.89 3.19
N ARG A 46 28.83 10.65 4.11
CA ARG A 46 29.93 11.54 4.43
C ARG A 46 31.24 10.72 4.35
N GLY A 47 31.97 10.84 3.25
CA GLY A 47 33.06 9.92 2.95
C GLY A 47 32.55 8.48 2.83
N SER A 48 33.03 7.57 3.68
CA SER A 48 32.58 6.17 3.73
C SER A 48 31.33 5.93 4.59
N ASP A 49 30.89 6.91 5.37
CA ASP A 49 29.87 6.73 6.40
C ASP A 49 28.48 6.99 5.81
N ILE A 50 27.59 5.99 5.90
CA ILE A 50 26.18 6.14 5.56
C ILE A 50 25.47 6.81 6.74
N LEU A 51 24.84 7.96 6.50
CA LEU A 51 24.14 8.75 7.50
C LEU A 51 22.64 8.52 7.49
N ALA A 52 22.05 8.35 6.32
CA ALA A 52 20.65 8.05 6.13
C ALA A 52 20.44 7.26 4.83
N SER A 53 19.33 6.58 4.70
CA SER A 53 18.90 5.98 3.44
C SER A 53 17.41 6.13 3.22
N ALA A 54 16.98 6.08 1.95
CA ALA A 54 15.60 6.13 1.54
C ALA A 54 15.39 5.39 0.21
N GLU A 55 14.16 5.08 -0.11
CA GLU A 55 13.75 4.57 -1.41
C GLU A 55 12.96 5.62 -2.17
N ARG A 56 13.26 5.78 -3.44
CA ARG A 56 12.48 6.58 -4.39
C ARG A 56 11.72 5.65 -5.29
N HIS A 57 10.42 5.85 -5.39
CA HIS A 57 9.52 5.15 -6.28
C HIS A 57 9.02 6.14 -7.33
N GLN A 58 9.18 5.83 -8.61
CA GLN A 58 8.71 6.67 -9.70
C GLN A 58 7.59 5.97 -10.44
N PHE A 59 6.44 6.63 -10.58
CA PHE A 59 5.25 6.07 -11.18
C PHE A 59 4.35 7.17 -11.74
N THR A 60 3.28 6.79 -12.40
CA THR A 60 2.29 7.71 -12.97
C THR A 60 0.96 7.62 -12.24
N GLY A 61 0.12 8.62 -12.46
CA GLY A 61 -1.22 8.66 -11.94
C GLY A 61 -2.04 9.78 -12.56
N VAL A 62 -3.16 10.07 -11.94
CA VAL A 62 -4.09 11.10 -12.40
C VAL A 62 -4.45 12.02 -11.23
N LEU A 63 -4.37 13.32 -11.47
CA LEU A 63 -4.87 14.36 -10.57
C LEU A 63 -5.82 15.27 -11.36
N ASP A 64 -7.10 15.40 -10.90
CA ASP A 64 -8.14 16.18 -11.57
C ASP A 64 -8.25 15.86 -13.07
N GLN A 65 -8.31 14.56 -13.41
CA GLN A 65 -8.39 14.03 -14.77
C GLN A 65 -7.16 14.34 -15.66
N GLN A 66 -6.09 14.87 -15.09
CA GLN A 66 -4.84 15.11 -15.82
C GLN A 66 -3.80 14.05 -15.42
N PRO A 67 -3.07 13.47 -16.39
CA PRO A 67 -1.96 12.59 -16.07
C PRO A 67 -0.87 13.38 -15.34
N VAL A 68 -0.26 12.74 -14.34
CA VAL A 68 0.84 13.29 -13.54
C VAL A 68 1.91 12.23 -13.32
N THR A 69 3.17 12.70 -13.31
CA THR A 69 4.31 11.89 -12.88
C THR A 69 4.55 12.08 -11.38
N MET A 70 4.84 11.00 -10.68
CA MET A 70 4.93 11.01 -9.23
C MET A 70 6.24 10.39 -8.74
N CYS A 71 6.77 10.97 -7.67
CA CYS A 71 7.89 10.45 -6.90
C CYS A 71 7.41 10.13 -5.49
N GLY A 72 7.30 8.85 -5.15
CA GLY A 72 7.12 8.39 -3.78
C GLY A 72 8.47 8.26 -3.08
N ILE A 73 8.59 8.75 -1.85
CA ILE A 73 9.79 8.57 -1.03
C ILE A 73 9.38 7.81 0.23
N GLY A 74 9.94 6.63 0.40
CA GLY A 74 9.65 5.73 1.51
C GLY A 74 10.89 5.13 2.14
N GLU A 75 10.68 4.25 3.13
CA GLU A 75 11.74 3.54 3.83
C GLU A 75 12.85 4.47 4.37
N ILE A 76 12.45 5.69 4.79
CA ILE A 76 13.36 6.75 5.22
C ILE A 76 13.89 6.42 6.61
N SER A 77 15.21 6.28 6.76
CA SER A 77 15.83 5.99 8.05
C SER A 77 17.19 6.62 8.19
N ALA A 78 17.57 6.96 9.42
CA ALA A 78 18.91 7.37 9.78
C ALA A 78 19.74 6.16 10.24
N HIS A 79 21.04 6.19 9.95
CA HIS A 79 21.94 5.19 10.52
C HIS A 79 22.07 5.42 12.04
N PRO A 80 22.03 4.36 12.88
CA PRO A 80 22.09 4.51 14.33
C PRO A 80 23.29 5.29 14.84
N GLU A 81 24.44 5.17 14.16
CA GLU A 81 25.70 5.83 14.53
C GLU A 81 25.88 7.22 13.90
N ALA A 82 24.92 7.69 13.11
CA ALA A 82 25.05 8.97 12.37
C ALA A 82 24.96 10.23 13.25
N GLY A 83 24.72 10.08 14.55
CA GLY A 83 24.58 11.19 15.49
C GLY A 83 23.23 11.92 15.36
N SER A 84 23.13 13.09 16.02
CA SER A 84 21.88 13.88 16.15
C SER A 84 21.55 14.78 14.95
N GLY A 85 22.20 14.57 13.80
CA GLY A 85 21.97 15.40 12.60
C GLY A 85 20.62 15.12 11.92
N ASN A 86 20.08 16.14 11.24
CA ASN A 86 18.82 16.02 10.51
C ASN A 86 18.97 15.31 9.15
N HIS A 87 19.67 14.16 9.16
CA HIS A 87 20.13 13.48 7.95
C HIS A 87 18.98 12.93 7.10
N ARG A 88 17.87 12.51 7.74
CA ARG A 88 16.68 12.06 7.03
C ARG A 88 16.06 13.19 6.22
N LEU A 89 15.86 14.35 6.84
CA LEU A 89 15.32 15.53 6.14
C LEU A 89 16.24 15.96 4.99
N THR A 90 17.55 16.06 5.24
CA THR A 90 18.52 16.42 4.20
C THR A 90 18.49 15.46 3.01
N LEU A 91 18.33 14.14 3.28
CA LEU A 91 18.21 13.16 2.19
C LEU A 91 16.92 13.37 1.39
N VAL A 92 15.78 13.55 2.08
CA VAL A 92 14.50 13.78 1.41
C VAL A 92 14.54 15.04 0.56
N GLU A 93 15.08 16.17 1.08
CA GLU A 93 15.25 17.42 0.32
C GLU A 93 16.05 17.19 -0.97
N ARG A 94 17.18 16.48 -0.91
CA ARG A 94 17.98 16.17 -2.10
C ARG A 94 17.26 15.28 -3.11
N LEU A 95 16.45 14.32 -2.64
CA LEU A 95 15.66 13.48 -3.52
C LEU A 95 14.55 14.29 -4.21
N LEU A 96 13.98 15.28 -3.52
CA LEU A 96 12.98 16.20 -4.10
C LEU A 96 13.62 17.12 -5.14
N ASP A 97 14.80 17.68 -4.86
CA ASP A 97 15.55 18.51 -5.82
C ASP A 97 15.85 17.71 -7.10
N THR A 98 16.25 16.45 -6.95
CA THR A 98 16.51 15.57 -8.10
C THR A 98 15.21 15.26 -8.85
N ALA A 99 14.12 14.96 -8.14
CA ALA A 99 12.83 14.68 -8.77
C ALA A 99 12.29 15.89 -9.55
N GLU A 100 12.49 17.10 -9.02
CA GLU A 100 12.13 18.35 -9.71
C GLU A 100 12.98 18.55 -10.98
N GLN A 101 14.28 18.28 -10.93
CA GLN A 101 15.16 18.31 -12.10
C GLN A 101 14.77 17.26 -13.15
N ASP A 102 14.30 16.08 -12.71
CA ASP A 102 13.79 15.02 -13.59
C ASP A 102 12.42 15.38 -14.20
N GLY A 103 11.82 16.53 -13.84
CA GLY A 103 10.52 16.97 -14.35
C GLY A 103 9.31 16.26 -13.75
N ILE A 104 9.44 15.67 -12.58
CA ILE A 104 8.35 15.03 -11.83
C ILE A 104 7.37 16.10 -11.35
N ASP A 105 6.06 15.80 -11.42
CA ASP A 105 5.00 16.74 -11.08
C ASP A 105 4.67 16.77 -9.57
N LEU A 106 4.67 15.60 -8.92
CA LEU A 106 4.25 15.43 -7.52
C LEU A 106 5.22 14.59 -6.70
N ALA A 107 5.44 14.99 -5.46
CA ALA A 107 6.09 14.16 -4.46
C ALA A 107 5.08 13.63 -3.43
N LEU A 108 5.26 12.37 -3.01
CA LEU A 108 4.46 11.69 -2.03
C LEU A 108 5.34 11.11 -0.92
N LEU A 109 4.86 11.22 0.33
CA LEU A 109 5.44 10.57 1.49
C LEU A 109 4.32 9.89 2.29
N PHE A 110 4.60 8.75 2.89
CA PHE A 110 3.76 8.18 3.93
C PHE A 110 4.52 8.26 5.25
N VAL A 111 3.97 8.98 6.19
CA VAL A 111 4.64 9.26 7.46
C VAL A 111 3.73 8.95 8.65
N GLY A 112 4.32 8.33 9.66
CA GLY A 112 3.67 8.08 10.95
C GLY A 112 3.65 9.33 11.84
N ALA A 113 3.71 9.12 13.14
CA ALA A 113 3.74 10.19 14.14
C ALA A 113 4.99 11.07 14.04
N ASP A 114 6.13 10.49 13.68
CA ASP A 114 7.38 11.23 13.46
C ASP A 114 7.43 11.85 12.07
N ARG A 115 7.24 13.16 12.03
CA ARG A 115 7.29 13.97 10.79
C ARG A 115 8.59 14.75 10.61
N SER A 116 9.61 14.43 11.38
CA SER A 116 10.89 15.19 11.35
C SER A 116 11.64 15.07 10.02
N CYS A 117 11.28 14.11 9.17
CA CYS A 117 11.84 13.96 7.82
C CYS A 117 11.00 14.63 6.72
N VAL A 118 9.88 15.29 7.07
CA VAL A 118 9.00 15.95 6.08
C VAL A 118 9.45 17.38 5.87
N PRO A 119 9.89 17.77 4.67
CA PRO A 119 10.21 19.16 4.36
C PRO A 119 8.96 20.05 4.35
N ALA A 120 9.17 21.36 4.38
CA ALA A 120 8.07 22.31 4.21
C ALA A 120 7.36 22.18 2.85
N GLY A 121 6.10 22.57 2.80
CA GLY A 121 5.30 22.61 1.57
C GLY A 121 4.58 21.30 1.24
N PHE A 122 4.57 20.32 2.14
CA PHE A 122 3.72 19.14 2.02
C PHE A 122 2.37 19.36 2.70
N ASP A 123 1.30 19.04 1.98
CA ASP A 123 -0.06 18.99 2.51
C ASP A 123 -0.40 17.57 2.95
N ALA A 124 -1.06 17.48 4.12
CA ALA A 124 -1.48 16.20 4.69
C ALA A 124 -2.84 15.77 4.14
N ILE A 125 -2.96 14.55 3.66
CA ILE A 125 -4.23 13.93 3.27
C ILE A 125 -4.53 12.84 4.29
N PRO A 126 -5.42 13.11 5.27
CA PRO A 126 -5.77 12.13 6.29
C PRO A 126 -6.55 10.97 5.66
N ALA A 127 -6.29 9.76 6.11
CA ALA A 127 -7.05 8.58 5.76
C ALA A 127 -7.57 7.89 7.01
N LEU A 128 -8.73 7.23 6.89
CA LEU A 128 -9.34 6.48 7.97
C LEU A 128 -9.34 5.00 7.59
N ASP A 129 -8.88 4.17 8.49
CA ASP A 129 -9.22 2.76 8.48
C ASP A 129 -10.56 2.57 9.20
N VAL A 130 -11.34 1.61 8.75
CA VAL A 130 -12.61 1.24 9.36
C VAL A 130 -12.52 -0.13 10.01
N GLU A 131 -13.17 -0.26 11.17
CA GLU A 131 -13.41 -1.56 11.77
C GLU A 131 -14.76 -2.08 11.27
N LEU A 132 -14.76 -3.28 10.74
CA LEU A 132 -15.88 -3.87 10.04
C LEU A 132 -16.58 -4.94 10.88
N GLY A 133 -17.90 -4.89 10.91
CA GLY A 133 -18.75 -6.02 11.24
C GLY A 133 -19.17 -6.71 9.96
N VAL A 134 -19.06 -8.02 9.92
CA VAL A 134 -19.58 -8.83 8.81
C VAL A 134 -20.78 -9.61 9.32
N THR A 135 -21.93 -9.47 8.65
CA THR A 135 -23.14 -10.23 8.99
C THR A 135 -22.91 -11.71 8.67
N GLU A 136 -23.40 -12.60 9.52
CA GLU A 136 -23.31 -14.02 9.24
C GLU A 136 -24.07 -14.40 7.97
N SER A 137 -23.48 -15.30 7.18
CA SER A 137 -24.17 -15.82 6.00
C SER A 137 -25.42 -16.62 6.44
N PRO A 138 -26.58 -16.42 5.79
CA PRO A 138 -27.71 -17.28 6.00
C PRO A 138 -27.30 -18.74 5.68
N ARG A 139 -27.70 -19.67 6.50
CA ARG A 139 -27.35 -21.11 6.34
C ARG A 139 -27.88 -21.74 5.05
N TYR A 140 -28.79 -21.08 4.36
CA TYR A 140 -29.44 -21.54 3.13
C TYR A 140 -29.51 -20.41 2.10
N GLY A 141 -29.20 -20.71 0.83
CA GLY A 141 -29.48 -19.82 -0.30
C GLY A 141 -28.41 -18.83 -0.66
N ALA A 142 -27.15 -19.02 -0.26
CA ALA A 142 -26.05 -18.23 -0.81
C ALA A 142 -25.91 -18.52 -2.32
N PRO A 143 -25.70 -17.50 -3.18
CA PRO A 143 -25.41 -17.73 -4.58
C PRO A 143 -24.18 -18.64 -4.69
N MET A 144 -24.21 -19.60 -5.61
CA MET A 144 -23.10 -20.54 -5.86
C MET A 144 -21.98 -19.81 -6.61
N THR A 145 -21.28 -18.93 -5.89
CA THR A 145 -20.03 -18.32 -6.38
C THR A 145 -18.89 -19.24 -5.97
N LEU A 146 -18.09 -19.66 -6.92
CA LEU A 146 -16.91 -20.44 -6.61
C LEU A 146 -15.89 -19.54 -5.90
N VAL A 147 -15.56 -19.91 -4.67
CA VAL A 147 -14.53 -19.22 -3.87
C VAL A 147 -13.27 -20.05 -3.88
N ARG A 148 -12.18 -19.48 -4.37
CA ARG A 148 -10.86 -20.12 -4.41
C ARG A 148 -9.74 -19.17 -3.98
N GLU A 149 -8.57 -19.71 -3.71
CA GLU A 149 -7.36 -18.90 -3.58
C GLU A 149 -7.03 -18.23 -4.92
N GLY A 150 -6.58 -16.98 -4.83
CA GLY A 150 -6.14 -16.20 -5.98
C GLY A 150 -4.70 -16.50 -6.38
N ASP A 151 -4.44 -16.41 -7.66
CA ASP A 151 -3.10 -16.61 -8.24
C ASP A 151 -2.78 -15.53 -9.30
N ASP A 152 -1.62 -15.66 -9.94
CA ASP A 152 -1.14 -14.64 -10.89
C ASP A 152 -2.03 -14.50 -12.14
N ARG A 153 -2.81 -15.52 -12.51
CA ARG A 153 -3.76 -15.43 -13.64
C ARG A 153 -4.92 -14.45 -13.40
N ASP A 154 -5.19 -14.13 -12.13
CA ASP A 154 -6.28 -13.24 -11.72
C ASP A 154 -5.88 -11.76 -11.78
N LEU A 155 -4.59 -11.47 -11.76
CA LEU A 155 -4.07 -10.11 -11.65
C LEU A 155 -4.59 -9.15 -12.75
N PRO A 156 -4.73 -9.56 -14.02
CA PRO A 156 -5.31 -8.67 -15.04
C PRO A 156 -6.75 -8.25 -14.72
N ALA A 157 -7.58 -9.18 -14.22
CA ALA A 157 -8.96 -8.87 -13.84
C ALA A 157 -9.00 -7.97 -12.61
N ILE A 158 -8.11 -8.18 -11.64
CA ILE A 158 -7.96 -7.35 -10.44
C ILE A 158 -7.56 -5.93 -10.81
N ALA A 159 -6.53 -5.77 -11.64
CA ALA A 159 -6.09 -4.45 -12.11
C ALA A 159 -7.22 -3.72 -12.83
N ALA A 160 -7.95 -4.41 -13.71
CA ALA A 160 -9.08 -3.82 -14.43
C ALA A 160 -10.21 -3.36 -13.46
N MET A 161 -10.58 -4.18 -12.46
CA MET A 161 -11.56 -3.79 -11.43
C MET A 161 -11.09 -2.57 -10.64
N GLY A 162 -9.80 -2.54 -10.27
CA GLY A 162 -9.19 -1.40 -9.58
C GLY A 162 -9.22 -0.12 -10.41
N GLN A 163 -8.89 -0.18 -11.69
CA GLN A 163 -8.92 0.96 -12.61
C GLN A 163 -10.35 1.52 -12.78
N VAL A 164 -11.35 0.66 -12.98
CA VAL A 164 -12.76 1.08 -13.08
C VAL A 164 -13.19 1.82 -11.82
N ARG A 165 -12.86 1.28 -10.65
CA ARG A 165 -13.19 1.93 -9.37
C ARG A 165 -12.44 3.24 -9.18
N ALA A 166 -11.16 3.27 -9.52
CA ALA A 166 -10.31 4.44 -9.37
C ALA A 166 -10.75 5.62 -10.26
N GLY A 167 -11.45 5.35 -11.36
CA GLY A 167 -11.88 6.37 -12.33
C GLY A 167 -12.75 7.48 -11.75
N GLN A 168 -13.43 7.27 -10.63
CA GLN A 168 -14.27 8.27 -9.97
C GLN A 168 -13.51 9.21 -9.01
N PHE A 169 -12.24 8.93 -8.70
CA PHE A 169 -11.46 9.71 -7.75
C PHE A 169 -10.64 10.78 -8.44
N ARG A 170 -10.46 11.92 -7.77
CA ARG A 170 -9.68 13.05 -8.28
C ARG A 170 -8.19 12.74 -8.31
N PHE A 171 -7.70 11.99 -7.32
CA PHE A 171 -6.31 11.55 -7.24
C PHE A 171 -6.21 10.04 -7.11
N ARG A 172 -5.41 9.43 -7.97
CA ARG A 172 -5.16 7.99 -8.01
C ARG A 172 -3.84 7.66 -8.68
N ALA A 173 -3.21 6.57 -8.28
CA ALA A 173 -2.10 5.98 -9.05
C ALA A 173 -2.61 5.19 -10.26
N ASP A 174 -1.81 5.14 -11.33
CA ASP A 174 -2.01 4.19 -12.42
C ASP A 174 -1.52 2.82 -11.95
N ARG A 175 -2.47 1.95 -11.63
CA ARG A 175 -2.19 0.60 -11.15
C ARG A 175 -2.32 -0.40 -12.29
N ASP A 176 -1.19 -0.75 -12.88
CA ASP A 176 -1.11 -1.85 -13.84
C ASP A 176 -0.98 -3.22 -13.14
N VAL A 177 -0.89 -4.27 -13.95
CA VAL A 177 -0.75 -5.65 -13.46
C VAL A 177 0.55 -5.83 -12.66
N ASP A 178 1.63 -5.16 -13.04
CA ASP A 178 2.94 -5.29 -12.40
C ASP A 178 2.95 -4.64 -11.02
N LEU A 179 2.32 -3.48 -10.85
CA LEU A 179 2.16 -2.84 -9.52
C LEU A 179 1.28 -3.69 -8.61
N VAL A 180 0.14 -4.20 -9.09
CA VAL A 180 -0.73 -5.10 -8.31
C VAL A 180 0.03 -6.35 -7.89
N LYS A 181 0.78 -6.96 -8.82
CA LYS A 181 1.63 -8.12 -8.52
C LYS A 181 2.69 -7.80 -7.48
N HIS A 182 3.37 -6.67 -7.61
CA HIS A 182 4.37 -6.21 -6.65
C HIS A 182 3.76 -6.06 -5.24
N ALA A 183 2.63 -5.36 -5.12
CA ALA A 183 1.92 -5.13 -3.86
C ALA A 183 1.54 -6.46 -3.16
N ILE A 184 0.91 -7.40 -3.88
CA ILE A 184 0.54 -8.72 -3.34
C ILE A 184 1.78 -9.53 -2.98
N THR A 185 2.85 -9.48 -3.81
CA THR A 185 4.09 -10.20 -3.57
C THR A 185 4.76 -9.75 -2.27
N GLN A 186 4.82 -8.45 -1.99
CA GLN A 186 5.36 -7.94 -0.72
C GLN A 186 4.63 -8.54 0.48
N LYS A 187 3.29 -8.61 0.44
CA LYS A 187 2.49 -9.17 1.53
C LYS A 187 2.67 -10.68 1.67
N ARG A 188 2.79 -11.40 0.54
CA ARG A 188 3.12 -12.85 0.53
C ARG A 188 4.49 -13.12 1.15
N LEU A 189 5.50 -12.31 0.79
CA LEU A 189 6.84 -12.42 1.35
C LEU A 189 6.85 -12.16 2.86
N LEU A 190 6.19 -11.10 3.33
CA LEU A 190 6.07 -10.82 4.76
C LEU A 190 5.42 -11.97 5.53
N ALA A 191 4.38 -12.58 4.97
CA ALA A 191 3.72 -13.73 5.59
C ALA A 191 4.59 -14.99 5.55
N GLY A 192 5.26 -15.26 4.42
CA GLY A 192 6.06 -16.48 4.23
C GLY A 192 7.41 -16.47 4.96
N LEU A 193 7.97 -15.29 5.24
CA LEU A 193 9.24 -15.14 5.95
C LEU A 193 9.07 -14.90 7.47
N ALA A 194 7.85 -14.60 7.91
CA ALA A 194 7.56 -14.47 9.34
C ALA A 194 7.60 -15.85 10.04
N PRO A 195 7.82 -15.87 11.36
CA PRO A 195 7.73 -17.12 12.12
C PRO A 195 6.40 -17.85 11.89
N PRO A 196 6.39 -19.18 11.77
CA PRO A 196 5.19 -19.96 11.48
C PRO A 196 4.03 -19.61 12.43
N GLY A 197 2.83 -19.42 11.86
CA GLY A 197 1.61 -19.10 12.61
C GLY A 197 1.47 -17.66 13.10
N THR A 198 2.50 -16.81 12.96
CA THR A 198 2.44 -15.41 13.42
C THR A 198 1.78 -14.49 12.41
N ARG A 199 1.94 -14.78 11.12
CA ARG A 199 1.40 -13.95 10.03
C ARG A 199 0.94 -14.81 8.87
N GLN A 200 -0.18 -14.43 8.25
CA GLN A 200 -0.71 -15.10 7.07
C GLN A 200 -1.21 -14.06 6.06
N LEU A 201 -1.23 -14.43 4.79
CA LEU A 201 -1.94 -13.69 3.75
C LEU A 201 -3.03 -14.59 3.16
N ARG A 202 -4.26 -14.06 3.07
CA ARG A 202 -5.35 -14.65 2.31
C ARG A 202 -5.61 -13.78 1.08
N PHE A 203 -5.45 -14.38 -0.08
CA PHE A 203 -5.83 -13.78 -1.35
C PHE A 203 -6.90 -14.67 -1.95
N VAL A 204 -8.16 -14.23 -1.89
CA VAL A 204 -9.32 -15.04 -2.30
C VAL A 204 -10.09 -14.36 -3.41
N ILE A 205 -10.62 -15.17 -4.29
CA ILE A 205 -11.35 -14.80 -5.49
C ILE A 205 -12.76 -15.37 -5.44
N ALA A 206 -13.72 -14.54 -5.81
CA ALA A 206 -15.04 -14.99 -6.26
C ALA A 206 -15.01 -15.15 -7.78
N GLU A 207 -15.17 -16.37 -8.27
CA GLU A 207 -15.09 -16.69 -9.69
C GLU A 207 -16.46 -16.83 -10.32
N GLU A 208 -16.69 -16.22 -11.46
CA GLU A 208 -17.84 -16.40 -12.33
C GLU A 208 -17.37 -16.86 -13.71
N GLY A 209 -17.82 -18.05 -14.10
CA GLY A 209 -17.28 -18.72 -15.28
C GLY A 209 -15.79 -19.08 -15.04
N ILE A 210 -14.89 -18.46 -15.78
CA ILE A 210 -13.43 -18.68 -15.69
C ILE A 210 -12.66 -17.45 -15.24
N THR A 211 -13.35 -16.39 -14.81
CA THR A 211 -12.72 -15.10 -14.51
C THR A 211 -13.06 -14.63 -13.11
N ALA A 212 -12.11 -13.92 -12.48
CA ALA A 212 -12.33 -13.26 -11.21
C ALA A 212 -13.44 -12.20 -11.36
N ALA A 213 -14.50 -12.32 -10.56
CA ALA A 213 -15.59 -11.35 -10.48
C ALA A 213 -15.44 -10.41 -9.28
N ALA A 214 -14.82 -10.89 -8.21
CA ALA A 214 -14.42 -10.09 -7.05
C ALA A 214 -13.23 -10.72 -6.36
N TYR A 215 -12.54 -9.94 -5.52
CA TYR A 215 -11.41 -10.41 -4.75
C TYR A 215 -11.27 -9.69 -3.41
N VAL A 216 -10.58 -10.34 -2.48
CA VAL A 216 -10.14 -9.76 -1.21
C VAL A 216 -8.73 -10.23 -0.90
N VAL A 217 -7.87 -9.29 -0.53
CA VAL A 217 -6.52 -9.56 0.00
C VAL A 217 -6.51 -9.16 1.46
N VAL A 218 -6.25 -10.11 2.35
CA VAL A 218 -6.27 -9.90 3.81
C VAL A 218 -4.98 -10.38 4.44
N SER A 219 -4.30 -9.49 5.15
CA SER A 219 -3.21 -9.83 6.06
C SER A 219 -3.77 -10.22 7.42
N ILE A 220 -3.27 -11.31 8.00
CA ILE A 220 -3.71 -11.85 9.27
C ILE A 220 -2.53 -11.89 10.23
N VAL A 221 -2.68 -11.25 11.39
CA VAL A 221 -1.72 -11.29 12.51
C VAL A 221 -2.49 -11.63 13.78
N GLY A 222 -2.39 -12.86 14.24
CA GLY A 222 -3.24 -13.35 15.32
C GLY A 222 -4.73 -13.25 14.97
N ARG A 223 -5.51 -12.51 15.80
CA ARG A 223 -6.94 -12.26 15.54
C ARG A 223 -7.22 -10.97 14.74
N ALA A 224 -6.20 -10.19 14.45
CA ALA A 224 -6.34 -8.97 13.67
C ALA A 224 -6.24 -9.29 12.17
N TRP A 225 -7.31 -8.98 11.44
CA TRP A 225 -7.38 -9.09 9.99
C TRP A 225 -7.35 -7.69 9.38
N THR A 226 -6.43 -7.47 8.46
CA THR A 226 -6.33 -6.20 7.74
C THR A 226 -6.65 -6.41 6.27
N ILE A 227 -7.70 -5.76 5.78
CA ILE A 227 -7.99 -5.70 4.35
C ILE A 227 -6.92 -4.81 3.72
N GLU A 228 -6.04 -5.42 2.95
CA GLU A 228 -5.00 -4.71 2.19
C GLU A 228 -5.59 -4.11 0.92
N GLU A 229 -6.50 -4.87 0.30
CA GLU A 229 -7.15 -4.51 -0.95
C GLU A 229 -8.39 -5.38 -1.20
N CYS A 230 -9.39 -4.84 -1.89
CA CYS A 230 -10.54 -5.60 -2.36
C CYS A 230 -11.18 -4.94 -3.59
N GLY A 231 -11.89 -5.72 -4.39
CA GLY A 231 -12.61 -5.20 -5.53
C GLY A 231 -13.71 -6.14 -6.01
N ASP A 232 -14.70 -5.56 -6.67
CA ASP A 232 -15.83 -6.25 -7.25
C ASP A 232 -16.15 -5.60 -8.60
N ARG A 233 -16.50 -6.41 -9.59
CA ARG A 233 -17.05 -5.92 -10.87
C ARG A 233 -18.35 -5.16 -10.67
N ASP A 234 -19.15 -5.59 -9.67
CA ASP A 234 -20.35 -4.90 -9.26
C ASP A 234 -20.01 -3.75 -8.30
N ALA A 235 -20.55 -2.57 -8.58
CA ALA A 235 -20.33 -1.38 -7.77
C ALA A 235 -20.82 -1.57 -6.31
N SER A 236 -21.81 -2.43 -6.05
CA SER A 236 -22.34 -2.70 -4.72
C SER A 236 -21.36 -3.45 -3.80
N GLY A 237 -20.40 -4.19 -4.37
CA GLY A 237 -19.45 -5.00 -3.61
C GLY A 237 -20.05 -6.25 -2.96
N ALA A 238 -21.21 -6.70 -3.43
CA ALA A 238 -21.93 -7.83 -2.81
C ALA A 238 -21.08 -9.12 -2.77
N ARG A 239 -20.24 -9.36 -3.78
CA ARG A 239 -19.34 -10.52 -3.81
C ARG A 239 -18.18 -10.38 -2.84
N VAL A 240 -17.65 -9.16 -2.66
CA VAL A 240 -16.63 -8.88 -1.61
C VAL A 240 -17.21 -9.19 -0.24
N GLY A 241 -18.44 -8.76 0.05
CA GLY A 241 -19.13 -9.11 1.29
C GLY A 241 -19.30 -10.62 1.46
N ALA A 242 -19.68 -11.34 0.42
CA ALA A 242 -19.80 -12.80 0.44
C ALA A 242 -18.45 -13.50 0.66
N LEU A 243 -17.35 -12.99 0.07
CA LEU A 243 -15.99 -13.49 0.34
C LEU A 243 -15.61 -13.31 1.80
N LEU A 244 -15.86 -12.15 2.39
CA LEU A 244 -15.62 -11.91 3.81
C LEU A 244 -16.44 -12.84 4.69
N GLN A 245 -17.72 -13.07 4.37
CA GLN A 245 -18.57 -14.06 5.06
C GLN A 245 -17.99 -15.47 4.98
N ALA A 246 -17.54 -15.89 3.78
CA ALA A 246 -16.95 -17.21 3.58
C ALA A 246 -15.64 -17.39 4.36
N LEU A 247 -14.83 -16.33 4.46
CA LEU A 247 -13.58 -16.34 5.23
C LEU A 247 -13.84 -16.48 6.72
N ILE A 248 -14.72 -15.65 7.29
CA ILE A 248 -14.99 -15.68 8.74
C ILE A 248 -15.77 -16.92 9.16
N ALA A 249 -16.53 -17.56 8.26
CA ALA A 249 -17.27 -18.78 8.56
C ALA A 249 -16.35 -19.97 8.89
N ARG A 250 -15.07 -19.89 8.56
CA ARG A 250 -14.07 -20.91 8.87
C ARG A 250 -13.61 -20.86 10.33
N ASP A 251 -13.81 -19.71 11.02
CA ASP A 251 -13.42 -19.53 12.40
C ASP A 251 -14.60 -19.75 13.34
N PRO A 252 -14.40 -20.36 14.53
CA PRO A 252 -15.43 -20.47 15.57
C PRO A 252 -16.00 -19.09 15.94
N ALA A 253 -17.29 -19.06 16.33
CA ALA A 253 -17.97 -17.80 16.63
C ALA A 253 -17.27 -16.99 17.75
N GLU A 254 -16.70 -17.69 18.75
CA GLU A 254 -15.97 -17.08 19.88
C GLU A 254 -14.60 -16.53 19.48
N GLU A 255 -14.08 -16.97 18.31
CA GLU A 255 -12.76 -16.58 17.79
C GLU A 255 -12.85 -15.64 16.59
N ARG A 256 -14.01 -15.03 16.38
CA ARG A 256 -14.22 -14.12 15.24
C ARG A 256 -13.14 -13.05 15.17
N PRO A 257 -12.55 -12.80 14.00
CA PRO A 257 -11.51 -11.82 13.83
C PRO A 257 -12.03 -10.38 14.02
N ILE A 258 -11.12 -9.49 14.40
CA ILE A 258 -11.30 -8.04 14.28
C ILE A 258 -10.86 -7.67 12.87
N ILE A 259 -11.79 -7.27 12.02
CA ILE A 259 -11.49 -6.91 10.62
C ILE A 259 -11.37 -5.41 10.52
N ARG A 260 -10.24 -4.95 10.02
CA ARG A 260 -9.96 -3.54 9.77
C ARG A 260 -9.45 -3.35 8.35
N GLY A 261 -9.53 -2.15 7.85
CA GLY A 261 -8.93 -1.77 6.58
C GLY A 261 -9.49 -0.47 6.05
N TRP A 262 -8.90 -0.01 4.97
CA TRP A 262 -9.46 1.09 4.23
C TRP A 262 -10.41 0.53 3.17
N LEU A 263 -11.58 1.14 3.06
CA LEU A 263 -12.50 0.91 1.96
C LEU A 263 -12.61 2.19 1.13
N PRO A 264 -12.63 2.09 -0.20
CA PRO A 264 -12.87 3.25 -1.04
C PRO A 264 -14.15 3.98 -0.64
N PRO A 265 -14.17 5.31 -0.59
CA PRO A 265 -15.37 6.08 -0.32
C PRO A 265 -16.56 5.64 -1.16
N GLY A 266 -17.70 5.41 -0.51
CA GLY A 266 -18.91 4.91 -1.16
C GLY A 266 -18.94 3.39 -1.43
N PHE A 267 -17.86 2.66 -1.13
CA PHE A 267 -17.82 1.21 -1.29
C PHE A 267 -18.02 0.51 0.07
N VAL A 268 -19.26 0.19 0.39
CA VAL A 268 -19.61 -0.59 1.57
C VAL A 268 -20.43 -1.81 1.12
N PRO A 269 -19.83 -3.03 1.10
CA PRO A 269 -20.56 -4.25 0.73
C PRO A 269 -21.83 -4.44 1.58
N PRO A 270 -22.93 -4.94 1.02
CA PRO A 270 -24.22 -5.08 1.76
C PRO A 270 -24.13 -5.94 3.02
N GLN A 271 -23.19 -6.89 3.06
CA GLN A 271 -22.99 -7.79 4.20
C GLN A 271 -22.07 -7.19 5.27
N VAL A 272 -21.59 -5.94 5.07
CA VAL A 272 -20.63 -5.30 5.94
C VAL A 272 -21.24 -4.09 6.62
N THR A 273 -20.94 -3.90 7.89
CA THR A 273 -21.29 -2.70 8.66
C THR A 273 -20.00 -2.05 9.15
N ILE A 274 -19.91 -0.72 9.09
CA ILE A 274 -18.82 0.03 9.69
C ILE A 274 -19.15 0.21 11.17
N ARG A 275 -18.33 -0.37 12.07
CA ARG A 275 -18.48 -0.27 13.52
C ARG A 275 -17.83 0.98 14.09
N SER A 276 -16.65 1.29 13.59
CA SER A 276 -15.89 2.48 13.98
C SER A 276 -14.94 2.90 12.86
N ALA A 277 -14.51 4.16 12.92
CA ALA A 277 -13.46 4.70 12.06
C ALA A 277 -12.28 5.14 12.94
N VAL A 278 -11.08 4.79 12.54
CA VAL A 278 -9.84 5.08 13.27
C VAL A 278 -8.87 5.76 12.32
N ALA A 279 -8.24 6.83 12.79
CA ALA A 279 -7.19 7.48 12.00
C ALA A 279 -6.09 6.46 11.64
N ARG A 280 -5.71 6.45 10.38
CA ARG A 280 -4.60 5.62 9.92
C ARG A 280 -3.31 6.11 10.57
N PRO A 281 -2.43 5.22 11.05
CA PRO A 281 -1.16 5.64 11.65
C PRO A 281 -0.26 6.35 10.65
N GLU A 282 -0.31 5.95 9.37
CA GLU A 282 0.43 6.60 8.29
C GLU A 282 -0.46 7.61 7.57
N VAL A 283 0.03 8.84 7.44
CA VAL A 283 -0.63 9.93 6.72
C VAL A 283 0.08 10.14 5.39
N MET A 284 -0.71 10.19 4.31
CA MET A 284 -0.20 10.60 3.01
C MET A 284 0.11 12.09 3.04
N MET A 285 1.33 12.44 2.68
CA MET A 285 1.78 13.81 2.51
C MET A 285 2.05 14.03 1.02
N MET A 286 1.57 15.12 0.46
CA MET A 286 1.71 15.44 -0.97
C MET A 286 2.25 16.84 -1.17
N ARG A 287 3.14 17.01 -2.15
CA ARG A 287 3.70 18.30 -2.55
C ARG A 287 3.82 18.37 -4.06
N ALA A 288 3.41 19.50 -4.67
CA ALA A 288 3.76 19.81 -6.06
C ALA A 288 5.25 20.09 -6.18
N LEU A 289 5.87 19.59 -7.23
CA LEU A 289 7.25 19.88 -7.59
C LEU A 289 7.29 20.85 -8.78
N GLY A 290 8.26 21.76 -8.75
CA GLY A 290 8.39 22.79 -9.79
C GLY A 290 7.29 23.84 -9.75
N SER A 291 7.29 24.72 -10.78
CA SER A 291 6.36 25.84 -10.87
C SER A 291 5.00 25.51 -11.50
N LYS A 292 4.72 24.24 -11.77
CA LYS A 292 3.69 23.87 -12.75
C LYS A 292 2.25 23.97 -12.25
N ARG A 293 1.92 23.54 -11.05
CA ARG A 293 0.56 23.65 -10.46
C ARG A 293 0.59 23.44 -8.97
N PRO A 294 -0.05 24.29 -8.17
CA PRO A 294 -0.30 23.95 -6.77
C PRO A 294 -1.19 22.70 -6.71
N VAL A 295 -0.94 21.81 -5.76
CA VAL A 295 -1.85 20.71 -5.47
C VAL A 295 -3.18 21.32 -4.99
N PRO A 296 -4.31 21.01 -5.63
CA PRO A 296 -5.59 21.46 -5.12
C PRO A 296 -5.86 20.79 -3.76
N PRO A 297 -6.61 21.42 -2.88
CA PRO A 297 -7.00 20.79 -1.63
C PRO A 297 -7.69 19.44 -1.90
N LEU A 298 -7.15 18.38 -1.34
CA LEU A 298 -7.69 17.02 -1.43
C LEU A 298 -8.16 16.56 -0.05
N THR A 299 -9.26 15.85 -0.05
CA THR A 299 -9.79 15.17 1.14
C THR A 299 -9.61 13.67 1.01
N ALA A 300 -9.85 12.93 2.09
CA ALA A 300 -9.84 11.46 2.05
C ALA A 300 -10.81 10.87 0.99
N ASN A 301 -11.87 11.59 0.65
CA ASN A 301 -12.86 11.15 -0.34
C ASN A 301 -12.42 11.40 -1.80
N ASP A 302 -11.39 12.19 -2.00
CA ASP A 302 -10.85 12.50 -3.32
C ASP A 302 -9.79 11.52 -3.79
N VAL A 303 -9.29 10.66 -2.88
CA VAL A 303 -8.09 9.86 -3.08
C VAL A 303 -8.40 8.36 -3.12
N MET A 304 -7.92 7.69 -4.16
CA MET A 304 -7.88 6.24 -4.25
C MET A 304 -6.45 5.74 -4.06
N TRP A 305 -6.18 5.16 -2.87
CA TRP A 305 -4.86 4.62 -2.54
C TRP A 305 -4.96 3.42 -1.62
N TRP A 306 -4.57 2.25 -2.13
CA TRP A 306 -4.62 1.03 -1.36
C TRP A 306 -3.52 0.99 -0.30
N ARG A 307 -3.80 0.28 0.80
CA ARG A 307 -2.82 0.06 1.87
C ARG A 307 -1.62 -0.74 1.37
N SER A 308 -1.84 -1.61 0.40
CA SER A 308 -0.79 -2.39 -0.25
C SER A 308 0.20 -1.57 -1.08
N ASP A 309 -0.15 -0.34 -1.46
CA ASP A 309 0.67 0.55 -2.29
C ASP A 309 1.51 1.55 -1.48
N ILE A 310 1.50 1.45 -0.15
CA ILE A 310 2.36 2.26 0.73
C ILE A 310 3.80 1.76 0.58
N PHE A 311 4.71 2.67 0.31
CA PHE A 311 6.14 2.44 0.08
C PHE A 311 7.01 2.97 1.24
#